data_315d35ec88949f5082127430c1b46795
#
_entry.id   315d35ec88949f5082127430c1b46795
#
_cell.length_a   1.000
_cell.length_b   1.000
_cell.length_c   1.000
_cell.angle_alpha   90.00
_cell.angle_beta   90.00
_cell.angle_gamma   90.00
#
_symmetry.space_group_name_H-M   'P 1'
#
loop_
_entity.id
_entity.type
_entity.pdbx_description
1 polymer ?
#
loop_
_entity_poly.entity_id
_entity_poly.type
_entity_poly.pdbx_seq_one_letter_code
_entity_poly.pdbx_strand_id
1 'polypeptide(L)'
;NPQLWSCNTPQLYSADVVVVADGMVVDSITEQFGIRKLEFSPEFGFKLNGEKIFLQGNANHHDLGALGAASYDKAIERMMLQLKAFGYNTIRCSHNPYSDSFARIADRVGMLIVDELTDKWSDNDYWGGRRPFTQIWSDLIIEWIKRDRNRPSIILWSLGNELQIREGWAGFRGINDWGITTYRIFNQLVKRFDDSRLTTVAMFPARAGAITRHDKDFDSYLVPPELACATEVASFNYQSDKYTAIFSINQTSYCFKVKPRPTNYWSPSITWIKSAQ
;
A
#
# COMPACT_ATOMS: atom_id res chain seq x y z
N ASN A 1 -18.99 -7.56 23.99
CA ASN A 1 -18.62 -6.87 22.75
C ASN A 1 -17.13 -6.59 22.76
N PRO A 2 -16.39 -6.95 21.70
CA PRO A 2 -14.96 -6.66 21.65
C PRO A 2 -14.72 -5.15 21.56
N GLN A 3 -13.60 -4.70 22.09
CA GLN A 3 -13.09 -3.36 21.86
C GLN A 3 -12.42 -3.32 20.49
N LEU A 4 -12.84 -2.39 19.64
CA LEU A 4 -12.32 -2.30 18.28
C LEU A 4 -11.00 -1.54 18.25
N TRP A 5 -10.08 -2.02 17.44
CA TRP A 5 -8.82 -1.34 17.16
C TRP A 5 -9.08 -0.08 16.31
N SER A 6 -8.49 1.04 16.68
CA SER A 6 -8.52 2.28 15.91
C SER A 6 -7.23 3.08 16.07
N CYS A 7 -7.08 4.16 15.29
CA CYS A 7 -5.91 5.03 15.38
C CYS A 7 -5.75 5.68 16.77
N ASN A 8 -6.87 5.95 17.45
CA ASN A 8 -6.88 6.62 18.75
C ASN A 8 -6.92 5.64 19.92
N THR A 9 -7.49 4.46 19.70
CA THR A 9 -7.60 3.38 20.68
C THR A 9 -7.11 2.08 20.04
N PRO A 10 -5.78 1.88 19.93
CA PRO A 10 -5.20 0.73 19.24
C PRO A 10 -5.26 -0.53 20.10
N GLN A 11 -6.48 -1.01 20.37
CA GLN A 11 -6.73 -2.19 21.20
C GLN A 11 -6.28 -3.45 20.48
N LEU A 12 -5.39 -4.21 21.13
CA LEU A 12 -4.90 -5.51 20.64
C LEU A 12 -5.36 -6.62 21.57
N TYR A 13 -5.55 -7.78 20.98
CA TYR A 13 -5.81 -9.06 21.64
C TYR A 13 -4.64 -10.00 21.36
N SER A 14 -4.47 -10.99 22.22
CA SER A 14 -3.51 -12.07 22.05
C SER A 14 -4.24 -13.40 21.87
N ALA A 15 -3.76 -14.21 20.95
CA ALA A 15 -4.18 -15.59 20.77
C ALA A 15 -2.99 -16.51 21.01
N ASP A 16 -3.11 -17.37 22.02
CA ASP A 16 -2.13 -18.41 22.27
C ASP A 16 -2.54 -19.68 21.52
N VAL A 17 -1.66 -20.12 20.63
CA VAL A 17 -1.82 -21.34 19.85
C VAL A 17 -0.82 -22.36 20.37
N VAL A 18 -1.31 -23.51 20.81
CA VAL A 18 -0.47 -24.59 21.33
C VAL A 18 -0.62 -25.84 20.50
N VAL A 19 0.47 -26.54 20.28
CA VAL A 19 0.48 -27.88 19.67
C VAL A 19 0.67 -28.89 20.80
N VAL A 20 -0.26 -29.87 20.87
CA VAL A 20 -0.21 -30.91 21.88
C VAL A 20 -0.01 -32.26 21.19
N ALA A 21 1.00 -33.01 21.62
CA ALA A 21 1.23 -34.39 21.22
C ALA A 21 1.32 -35.26 22.48
N ASP A 22 0.61 -36.38 22.50
CA ASP A 22 0.56 -37.32 23.64
C ASP A 22 0.23 -36.65 24.99
N GLY A 23 -0.66 -35.66 24.96
CA GLY A 23 -1.09 -34.92 26.16
C GLY A 23 -0.07 -33.87 26.66
N MET A 24 1.05 -33.68 25.98
CA MET A 24 2.07 -32.68 26.31
C MET A 24 2.11 -31.55 25.28
N VAL A 25 2.29 -30.32 25.75
CA VAL A 25 2.54 -29.16 24.86
C VAL A 25 3.93 -29.32 24.27
N VAL A 26 4.01 -29.44 22.93
CA VAL A 26 5.27 -29.61 22.18
C VAL A 26 5.70 -28.35 21.46
N ASP A 27 4.77 -27.42 21.21
CA ASP A 27 5.07 -26.11 20.62
C ASP A 27 4.00 -25.09 21.00
N SER A 28 4.34 -23.81 20.98
CA SER A 28 3.38 -22.74 21.22
C SER A 28 3.82 -21.44 20.58
N ILE A 29 2.85 -20.64 20.11
CA ILE A 29 3.06 -19.29 19.59
C ILE A 29 1.95 -18.37 20.12
N THR A 30 2.34 -17.14 20.47
CA THR A 30 1.38 -16.07 20.81
C THR A 30 1.32 -15.10 19.64
N GLU A 31 0.15 -14.92 19.05
CA GLU A 31 -0.09 -13.96 17.98
C GLU A 31 -0.94 -12.80 18.49
N GLN A 32 -0.53 -11.56 18.16
CA GLN A 32 -1.30 -10.35 18.44
C GLN A 32 -2.15 -9.97 17.23
N PHE A 33 -3.40 -9.58 17.49
CA PHE A 33 -4.32 -9.13 16.45
C PHE A 33 -5.25 -8.03 16.98
N GLY A 34 -5.88 -7.30 16.06
CA GLY A 34 -6.89 -6.31 16.39
C GLY A 34 -8.19 -6.57 15.64
N ILE A 35 -9.33 -6.32 16.29
CA ILE A 35 -10.65 -6.44 15.69
C ILE A 35 -11.07 -5.09 15.16
N ARG A 36 -11.35 -5.01 13.87
CA ARG A 36 -11.77 -3.78 13.20
C ARG A 36 -12.61 -4.07 11.96
N LYS A 37 -13.32 -3.07 11.47
CA LYS A 37 -14.02 -3.10 10.19
C LYS A 37 -13.45 -2.05 9.25
N LEU A 38 -13.08 -2.46 8.04
CA LEU A 38 -12.64 -1.58 6.96
C LEU A 38 -13.76 -1.47 5.91
N GLU A 39 -14.06 -0.26 5.48
CA GLU A 39 -15.04 0.00 4.44
C GLU A 39 -14.50 1.03 3.46
N PHE A 40 -14.62 0.73 2.18
CA PHE A 40 -14.19 1.60 1.08
C PHE A 40 -15.37 1.82 0.14
N SER A 41 -15.59 3.05 -0.29
CA SER A 41 -16.66 3.39 -1.23
C SER A 41 -16.33 4.70 -1.96
N PRO A 42 -16.72 4.85 -3.23
CA PRO A 42 -16.61 6.11 -3.96
C PRO A 42 -17.35 7.26 -3.24
N GLU A 43 -18.49 6.96 -2.58
CA GLU A 43 -19.36 7.97 -1.98
C GLU A 43 -18.79 8.54 -0.68
N PHE A 44 -18.18 7.71 0.15
CA PHE A 44 -17.68 8.16 1.45
C PHE A 44 -16.16 8.07 1.61
N GLY A 45 -15.45 7.41 0.69
CA GLY A 45 -14.02 7.15 0.80
C GLY A 45 -13.72 5.97 1.72
N PHE A 46 -12.97 6.19 2.80
CA PHE A 46 -12.60 5.17 3.77
C PHE A 46 -13.31 5.35 5.11
N LYS A 47 -13.81 4.25 5.67
CA LYS A 47 -14.30 4.18 7.05
C LYS A 47 -13.57 3.10 7.83
N LEU A 48 -13.26 3.41 9.07
CA LEU A 48 -12.76 2.47 10.07
C LEU A 48 -13.82 2.37 11.17
N ASN A 49 -14.34 1.14 11.38
CA ASN A 49 -15.40 0.88 12.36
C ASN A 49 -16.66 1.72 12.17
N GLY A 50 -17.01 2.02 10.91
CA GLY A 50 -18.16 2.85 10.56
C GLY A 50 -17.89 4.35 10.58
N GLU A 51 -16.80 4.82 11.17
CA GLU A 51 -16.40 6.23 11.19
C GLU A 51 -15.58 6.60 9.96
N LYS A 52 -15.91 7.70 9.31
CA LYS A 52 -15.15 8.22 8.18
C LYS A 52 -13.79 8.73 8.63
N ILE A 53 -12.73 8.15 8.10
CA ILE A 53 -11.34 8.56 8.34
C ILE A 53 -10.80 9.21 7.08
N PHE A 54 -10.27 10.41 7.23
CA PHE A 54 -9.48 11.04 6.21
C PHE A 54 -8.04 10.55 6.32
N LEU A 55 -7.57 9.77 5.33
CA LEU A 55 -6.21 9.25 5.33
C LEU A 55 -5.25 10.38 5.01
N GLN A 56 -4.50 10.79 6.00
CA GLN A 56 -3.46 11.80 5.91
C GLN A 56 -2.13 11.17 6.28
N GLY A 57 -1.23 11.07 5.33
CA GLY A 57 0.01 10.35 5.54
C GLY A 57 1.12 10.74 4.58
N ASN A 58 2.18 9.98 4.65
CA ASN A 58 3.32 10.10 3.76
C ASN A 58 3.71 8.73 3.21
N ALA A 59 4.44 8.74 2.09
CA ALA A 59 5.16 7.59 1.60
C ALA A 59 6.57 7.63 2.21
N ASN A 60 6.89 6.65 3.04
CA ASN A 60 8.21 6.50 3.62
C ASN A 60 9.00 5.47 2.82
N HIS A 61 10.30 5.70 2.70
CA HIS A 61 11.23 4.60 2.42
C HIS A 61 11.62 3.95 3.75
N HIS A 62 12.09 2.69 3.70
CA HIS A 62 12.57 1.97 4.88
C HIS A 62 13.93 2.52 5.31
N ASP A 63 13.90 3.73 5.83
CA ASP A 63 15.06 4.55 6.20
C ASP A 63 14.76 5.34 7.48
N LEU A 64 15.68 5.25 8.43
CA LEU A 64 15.64 5.93 9.71
C LEU A 64 16.77 6.98 9.84
N GLY A 65 17.10 7.64 8.75
CA GLY A 65 18.14 8.68 8.71
C GLY A 65 19.54 8.10 8.96
N ALA A 66 20.22 8.56 9.98
CA ALA A 66 21.58 8.08 10.32
C ALA A 66 21.66 6.58 10.62
N LEU A 67 20.54 5.92 10.89
CA LEU A 67 20.46 4.48 11.14
C LEU A 67 20.27 3.67 9.85
N GLY A 68 20.02 4.34 8.71
CA GLY A 68 19.72 3.70 7.43
C GLY A 68 18.51 2.78 7.55
N ALA A 69 18.59 1.59 6.97
CA ALA A 69 17.52 0.59 6.99
C ALA A 69 17.51 -0.31 8.25
N ALA A 70 18.27 0.04 9.29
CA ALA A 70 18.28 -0.72 10.54
C ALA A 70 16.93 -0.56 11.28
N SER A 71 16.23 -1.69 11.48
CA SER A 71 14.88 -1.72 12.04
C SER A 71 14.87 -1.78 13.55
N TYR A 72 15.41 -0.76 14.21
CA TYR A 72 15.36 -0.65 15.67
C TYR A 72 13.97 -0.21 16.13
N ASP A 73 13.32 -1.02 16.94
CA ASP A 73 11.94 -0.79 17.43
C ASP A 73 11.75 0.62 18.00
N LYS A 74 12.67 1.10 18.82
CA LYS A 74 12.57 2.44 19.42
C LYS A 74 12.66 3.58 18.39
N ALA A 75 13.45 3.39 17.33
CA ALA A 75 13.57 4.40 16.28
C ALA A 75 12.31 4.44 15.41
N ILE A 76 11.74 3.27 15.08
CA ILE A 76 10.48 3.14 14.36
C ILE A 76 9.33 3.75 15.18
N GLU A 77 9.22 3.40 16.46
CA GLU A 77 8.19 3.94 17.36
C GLU A 77 8.28 5.46 17.46
N ARG A 78 9.48 5.99 17.68
CA ARG A 78 9.71 7.44 17.72
C ARG A 78 9.28 8.13 16.44
N MET A 79 9.63 7.59 15.27
CA MET A 79 9.22 8.13 13.96
C MET A 79 7.70 8.16 13.84
N MET A 80 7.02 7.06 14.14
CA MET A 80 5.56 6.97 14.04
C MET A 80 4.85 7.94 15.01
N LEU A 81 5.35 8.05 16.24
CA LEU A 81 4.79 8.98 17.22
C LEU A 81 5.00 10.44 16.80
N GLN A 82 6.13 10.77 16.19
CA GLN A 82 6.36 12.10 15.63
C GLN A 82 5.40 12.41 14.47
N LEU A 83 5.20 11.45 13.55
CA LEU A 83 4.23 11.61 12.46
C LEU A 83 2.81 11.82 13.01
N LYS A 84 2.39 11.06 14.02
CA LYS A 84 1.09 11.27 14.68
C LYS A 84 0.99 12.66 15.32
N ALA A 85 2.04 13.14 15.98
CA ALA A 85 2.06 14.47 16.57
C ALA A 85 1.91 15.59 15.54
N PHE A 86 2.34 15.35 14.28
CA PHE A 86 2.11 16.24 13.14
C PHE A 86 0.75 16.04 12.45
N GLY A 87 -0.12 15.20 12.99
CA GLY A 87 -1.44 14.94 12.44
C GLY A 87 -1.52 13.88 11.36
N TYR A 88 -0.44 13.16 11.07
CA TYR A 88 -0.47 12.02 10.16
C TYR A 88 -1.07 10.79 10.85
N ASN A 89 -1.86 10.04 10.09
CA ASN A 89 -2.45 8.78 10.57
C ASN A 89 -2.12 7.58 9.69
N THR A 90 -1.41 7.78 8.58
CA THR A 90 -1.16 6.74 7.58
C THR A 90 0.27 6.81 7.05
N ILE A 91 0.88 5.64 6.86
CA ILE A 91 2.17 5.49 6.15
C ILE A 91 1.97 4.53 4.98
N ARG A 92 2.49 4.89 3.81
CA ARG A 92 2.70 3.96 2.70
C ARG A 92 4.13 3.47 2.72
N CYS A 93 4.32 2.15 2.72
CA CYS A 93 5.63 1.51 2.73
C CYS A 93 6.26 1.51 1.32
N SER A 94 7.01 2.56 0.96
CA SER A 94 7.65 2.70 -0.35
C SER A 94 9.01 2.00 -0.36
N HIS A 95 9.34 1.12 -1.24
CA HIS A 95 8.52 0.39 -2.20
C HIS A 95 8.83 -1.09 -2.03
N ASN A 96 8.60 -1.62 -0.84
CA ASN A 96 8.87 -3.00 -0.46
C ASN A 96 8.20 -3.31 0.89
N PRO A 97 7.99 -4.59 1.24
CA PRO A 97 7.56 -4.98 2.57
C PRO A 97 8.59 -4.53 3.61
N TYR A 98 8.12 -3.87 4.67
CA TYR A 98 8.99 -3.44 5.76
C TYR A 98 9.20 -4.57 6.78
N SER A 99 10.00 -4.31 7.81
CA SER A 99 10.23 -5.28 8.87
C SER A 99 8.93 -5.62 9.62
N ASP A 100 8.85 -6.83 10.17
CA ASP A 100 7.74 -7.25 11.01
C ASP A 100 7.60 -6.34 12.24
N SER A 101 8.70 -5.87 12.82
CA SER A 101 8.70 -4.86 13.88
C SER A 101 7.94 -3.58 13.48
N PHE A 102 8.07 -3.14 12.22
CA PHE A 102 7.39 -1.95 11.74
C PHE A 102 5.86 -2.11 11.82
N ALA A 103 5.34 -3.23 11.33
CA ALA A 103 3.90 -3.51 11.37
C ALA A 103 3.39 -3.69 12.82
N ARG A 104 4.12 -4.42 13.68
CA ARG A 104 3.76 -4.56 15.11
C ARG A 104 3.74 -3.22 15.85
N ILE A 105 4.70 -2.34 15.56
CA ILE A 105 4.72 -1.02 16.17
C ILE A 105 3.56 -0.17 15.66
N ALA A 106 3.25 -0.23 14.37
CA ALA A 106 2.09 0.45 13.79
C ALA A 106 0.78 0.00 14.46
N ASP A 107 0.62 -1.31 14.69
CA ASP A 107 -0.52 -1.87 15.42
C ASP A 107 -0.65 -1.26 16.83
N ARG A 108 0.47 -1.18 17.54
CA ARG A 108 0.51 -0.67 18.93
C ARG A 108 0.31 0.83 19.04
N VAL A 109 0.86 1.61 18.11
CA VAL A 109 0.73 3.07 18.13
C VAL A 109 -0.51 3.60 17.42
N GLY A 110 -1.24 2.75 16.69
CA GLY A 110 -2.43 3.15 15.94
C GLY A 110 -2.10 3.93 14.66
N MET A 111 -1.07 3.53 13.93
CA MET A 111 -0.72 4.08 12.62
C MET A 111 -1.25 3.18 11.51
N LEU A 112 -2.04 3.72 10.58
CA LEU A 112 -2.53 2.98 9.43
C LEU A 112 -1.41 2.76 8.41
N ILE A 113 -1.41 1.58 7.77
CA ILE A 113 -0.39 1.18 6.82
C ILE A 113 -1.03 0.82 5.47
N VAL A 114 -0.50 1.41 4.41
CA VAL A 114 -0.60 0.88 3.05
C VAL A 114 0.67 0.09 2.79
N ASP A 115 0.58 -1.21 2.87
CA ASP A 115 1.73 -2.09 2.75
C ASP A 115 2.00 -2.42 1.28
N GLU A 116 3.26 -2.35 0.86
CA GLU A 116 3.62 -2.41 -0.55
C GLU A 116 4.58 -3.56 -0.83
N LEU A 117 4.27 -4.33 -1.87
CA LEU A 117 4.99 -5.55 -2.27
C LEU A 117 6.34 -5.25 -2.89
N THR A 118 6.38 -4.34 -3.84
CA THR A 118 7.57 -4.08 -4.67
C THR A 118 7.44 -2.77 -5.42
N ASP A 119 8.57 -2.22 -5.89
CA ASP A 119 8.57 -1.06 -6.77
C ASP A 119 8.14 -1.43 -8.19
N LYS A 120 8.81 -2.38 -8.83
CA LYS A 120 8.58 -2.75 -10.24
C LYS A 120 8.32 -4.25 -10.39
N TRP A 121 7.58 -4.60 -11.45
CA TRP A 121 7.29 -5.99 -11.82
C TRP A 121 8.20 -6.54 -12.91
N SER A 122 9.12 -5.72 -13.41
CA SER A 122 10.09 -6.14 -14.41
C SER A 122 11.34 -6.75 -13.77
N ASP A 123 12.02 -7.60 -14.53
CA ASP A 123 13.31 -8.19 -14.16
C ASP A 123 14.47 -7.18 -14.29
N ASN A 124 14.18 -5.91 -14.14
CA ASN A 124 15.17 -4.87 -14.29
C ASN A 124 16.14 -4.92 -13.10
N ASP A 125 17.39 -5.30 -13.35
CA ASP A 125 18.49 -5.36 -12.38
C ASP A 125 18.74 -4.02 -11.65
N TYR A 126 18.15 -2.95 -12.15
CA TYR A 126 18.30 -1.61 -11.62
C TYR A 126 17.87 -1.48 -10.14
N TRP A 127 16.98 -2.35 -9.65
CA TRP A 127 16.44 -2.30 -8.28
C TRP A 127 16.95 -3.42 -7.36
N GLY A 128 17.95 -4.17 -7.78
CA GLY A 128 18.87 -4.84 -6.88
C GLY A 128 18.43 -6.14 -6.23
N GLY A 129 17.58 -6.92 -6.84
CA GLY A 129 17.28 -8.27 -6.36
C GLY A 129 18.35 -9.31 -6.78
N ARG A 130 18.60 -10.31 -5.93
CA ARG A 130 19.46 -11.44 -6.30
C ARG A 130 18.85 -12.37 -7.35
N ARG A 131 17.51 -12.34 -7.49
CA ARG A 131 16.75 -13.11 -8.45
C ARG A 131 15.72 -12.20 -9.13
N PRO A 132 15.46 -12.41 -10.45
CA PRO A 132 14.43 -11.69 -11.17
C PRO A 132 13.07 -11.79 -10.46
N PHE A 133 12.33 -10.69 -10.40
CA PHE A 133 11.01 -10.67 -9.79
C PHE A 133 10.05 -11.69 -10.40
N THR A 134 10.14 -11.91 -11.72
CA THR A 134 9.34 -12.90 -12.46
C THR A 134 9.55 -14.35 -11.99
N GLN A 135 10.65 -14.63 -11.29
CA GLN A 135 10.94 -15.96 -10.74
C GLN A 135 10.47 -16.15 -9.30
N ILE A 136 10.23 -15.05 -8.55
CA ILE A 136 10.00 -15.12 -7.09
C ILE A 136 8.65 -14.53 -6.65
N TRP A 137 7.91 -13.87 -7.53
CA TRP A 137 6.73 -13.10 -7.17
C TRP A 137 5.66 -13.90 -6.42
N SER A 138 5.45 -15.16 -6.80
CA SER A 138 4.42 -16.00 -6.17
C SER A 138 4.75 -16.30 -4.72
N ASP A 139 5.97 -16.72 -4.46
CA ASP A 139 6.43 -17.03 -3.11
C ASP A 139 6.49 -15.74 -2.27
N LEU A 140 6.97 -14.66 -2.87
CA LEU A 140 7.06 -13.35 -2.21
C LEU A 140 5.68 -12.85 -1.79
N ILE A 141 4.66 -12.92 -2.65
CA ILE A 141 3.29 -12.52 -2.30
C ILE A 141 2.74 -13.39 -1.18
N ILE A 142 2.91 -14.71 -1.26
CA ILE A 142 2.39 -15.65 -0.28
C ILE A 142 3.00 -15.38 1.11
N GLU A 143 4.32 -15.26 1.17
CA GLU A 143 5.02 -15.02 2.44
C GLU A 143 4.68 -13.65 3.03
N TRP A 144 4.64 -12.61 2.21
CA TRP A 144 4.26 -11.27 2.62
C TRP A 144 2.85 -11.22 3.21
N ILE A 145 1.84 -11.73 2.50
CA ILE A 145 0.45 -11.71 2.99
C ILE A 145 0.28 -12.57 4.25
N LYS A 146 0.89 -13.75 4.30
CA LYS A 146 0.81 -14.62 5.50
C LYS A 146 1.43 -13.97 6.72
N ARG A 147 2.55 -13.26 6.56
CA ARG A 147 3.22 -12.54 7.64
C ARG A 147 2.33 -11.42 8.19
N ASP A 148 1.69 -10.66 7.31
CA ASP A 148 1.13 -9.36 7.67
C ASP A 148 -0.40 -9.32 7.75
N ARG A 149 -1.13 -10.34 7.30
CA ARG A 149 -2.60 -10.34 7.27
C ARG A 149 -3.27 -10.18 8.64
N ASN A 150 -2.61 -10.55 9.73
CA ASN A 150 -3.14 -10.40 11.09
C ASN A 150 -2.89 -8.99 11.68
N ARG A 151 -2.20 -8.10 10.97
CA ARG A 151 -1.89 -6.74 11.42
C ARG A 151 -3.10 -5.82 11.22
N PRO A 152 -3.76 -5.33 12.29
CA PRO A 152 -4.93 -4.47 12.16
C PRO A 152 -4.60 -3.11 11.54
N SER A 153 -3.37 -2.62 11.68
CA SER A 153 -2.90 -1.37 11.08
C SER A 153 -2.89 -1.39 9.56
N ILE A 154 -2.69 -2.56 8.93
CA ILE A 154 -2.66 -2.67 7.48
C ILE A 154 -4.08 -2.60 6.94
N ILE A 155 -4.34 -1.61 6.09
CA ILE A 155 -5.67 -1.32 5.53
C ILE A 155 -5.78 -1.60 4.03
N LEU A 156 -4.65 -1.69 3.33
CA LEU A 156 -4.59 -1.83 1.88
C LEU A 156 -3.31 -2.52 1.46
N TRP A 157 -3.39 -3.38 0.46
CA TRP A 157 -2.26 -4.03 -0.19
C TRP A 157 -1.90 -3.30 -1.47
N SER A 158 -0.70 -2.71 -1.55
CA SER A 158 -0.17 -2.08 -2.75
C SER A 158 0.75 -3.05 -3.49
N LEU A 159 0.39 -3.41 -4.72
CA LEU A 159 1.08 -4.47 -5.46
C LEU A 159 2.27 -3.98 -6.26
N GLY A 160 2.44 -2.66 -6.41
CA GLY A 160 3.55 -2.08 -7.16
C GLY A 160 3.50 -0.57 -7.28
N ASN A 161 4.56 0.00 -7.85
CA ASN A 161 4.75 1.44 -7.97
C ASN A 161 5.25 1.83 -9.36
N GLU A 162 4.58 2.80 -9.99
CA GLU A 162 5.00 3.48 -11.22
C GLU A 162 5.46 2.51 -12.33
N LEU A 163 4.65 1.50 -12.58
CA LEU A 163 4.98 0.38 -13.46
C LEU A 163 5.08 0.79 -14.93
N GLN A 164 4.44 1.89 -15.32
CA GLN A 164 4.19 2.28 -16.71
C GLN A 164 5.14 3.39 -17.19
N ILE A 165 6.38 3.38 -16.72
CA ILE A 165 7.35 4.45 -17.04
C ILE A 165 7.88 4.38 -18.46
N ARG A 166 7.90 3.19 -19.09
CA ARG A 166 8.46 2.98 -20.44
C ARG A 166 7.67 1.95 -21.24
N GLU A 167 7.46 2.20 -22.50
CA GLU A 167 7.05 1.29 -23.58
C GLU A 167 5.72 0.52 -23.38
N GLY A 168 4.82 0.98 -22.52
CA GLY A 168 3.53 0.32 -22.31
C GLY A 168 3.61 -1.06 -21.64
N TRP A 169 4.80 -1.42 -21.18
CA TRP A 169 5.08 -2.75 -20.73
C TRP A 169 5.34 -2.82 -19.22
N ALA A 170 4.40 -3.42 -18.51
CA ALA A 170 4.50 -3.70 -17.10
C ALA A 170 4.18 -5.18 -16.84
N GLY A 171 5.03 -5.88 -16.12
CA GLY A 171 4.80 -7.25 -15.71
C GLY A 171 5.48 -8.31 -16.60
N PHE A 172 4.77 -9.37 -16.91
CA PHE A 172 5.37 -10.54 -17.59
C PHE A 172 5.74 -10.27 -19.03
N ARG A 173 6.90 -10.76 -19.46
CA ARG A 173 7.37 -10.66 -20.84
C ARG A 173 6.35 -11.25 -21.83
N GLY A 174 6.14 -10.55 -22.93
CA GLY A 174 5.22 -10.98 -23.99
C GLY A 174 3.75 -10.64 -23.75
N ILE A 175 3.40 -10.08 -22.59
CA ILE A 175 2.08 -9.55 -22.30
C ILE A 175 2.17 -8.03 -22.29
N ASN A 176 1.64 -7.40 -23.34
CA ASN A 176 1.63 -5.95 -23.48
C ASN A 176 0.22 -5.39 -23.28
N ASP A 177 -0.28 -5.46 -22.07
CA ASP A 177 -1.60 -4.97 -21.67
C ASP A 177 -1.53 -3.97 -20.51
N TRP A 178 -0.46 -3.22 -20.43
CA TRP A 178 -0.23 -2.20 -19.40
C TRP A 178 -0.23 -2.75 -17.96
N GLY A 179 0.04 -4.06 -17.79
CA GLY A 179 0.11 -4.74 -16.51
C GLY A 179 -1.22 -5.23 -15.96
N ILE A 180 -2.30 -5.14 -16.73
CA ILE A 180 -3.65 -5.56 -16.29
C ILE A 180 -3.69 -7.05 -15.94
N THR A 181 -3.16 -7.91 -16.82
CA THR A 181 -3.11 -9.36 -16.56
C THR A 181 -2.25 -9.67 -15.35
N THR A 182 -1.08 -9.05 -15.22
CA THR A 182 -0.19 -9.24 -14.08
C THR A 182 -0.87 -8.82 -12.77
N TYR A 183 -1.51 -7.64 -12.76
CA TYR A 183 -2.27 -7.19 -11.60
C TYR A 183 -3.36 -8.18 -11.20
N ARG A 184 -4.14 -8.66 -12.16
CA ARG A 184 -5.23 -9.62 -11.88
C ARG A 184 -4.72 -10.93 -11.27
N ILE A 185 -3.59 -11.44 -11.78
CA ILE A 185 -2.97 -12.64 -11.23
C ILE A 185 -2.51 -12.39 -9.79
N PHE A 186 -1.82 -11.27 -9.53
CA PHE A 186 -1.36 -10.94 -8.19
C PHE A 186 -2.53 -10.70 -7.23
N ASN A 187 -3.55 -9.96 -7.66
CA ASN A 187 -4.75 -9.74 -6.85
C ASN A 187 -5.45 -11.05 -6.49
N GLN A 188 -5.62 -11.95 -7.46
CA GLN A 188 -6.21 -13.27 -7.21
C GLN A 188 -5.39 -14.08 -6.19
N LEU A 189 -4.05 -14.01 -6.27
CA LEU A 189 -3.19 -14.70 -5.31
C LEU A 189 -3.30 -14.07 -3.90
N VAL A 190 -3.30 -12.75 -3.79
CA VAL A 190 -3.54 -12.04 -2.50
C VAL A 190 -4.86 -12.48 -1.90
N LYS A 191 -5.96 -12.48 -2.68
CA LYS A 191 -7.31 -12.82 -2.21
C LYS A 191 -7.46 -14.26 -1.72
N ARG A 192 -6.58 -15.16 -2.10
CA ARG A 192 -6.55 -16.54 -1.54
C ARG A 192 -6.12 -16.58 -0.08
N PHE A 193 -5.36 -15.58 0.38
CA PHE A 193 -4.80 -15.53 1.73
C PHE A 193 -5.37 -14.39 2.57
N ASP A 194 -5.85 -13.33 1.94
CA ASP A 194 -6.57 -12.22 2.58
C ASP A 194 -7.56 -11.57 1.61
N ASP A 195 -8.84 -11.85 1.79
CA ASP A 195 -9.95 -11.23 1.05
C ASP A 195 -10.58 -10.02 1.79
N SER A 196 -10.10 -9.71 2.99
CA SER A 196 -10.63 -8.65 3.84
C SER A 196 -10.16 -7.24 3.47
N ARG A 197 -9.08 -7.12 2.70
CA ARG A 197 -8.50 -5.85 2.27
C ARG A 197 -8.51 -5.74 0.75
N LEU A 198 -8.67 -4.50 0.28
CA LEU A 198 -8.55 -4.19 -1.14
C LEU A 198 -7.07 -4.09 -1.58
N THR A 199 -6.85 -4.18 -2.89
CA THR A 199 -5.54 -4.03 -3.51
C THR A 199 -5.47 -2.79 -4.38
N THR A 200 -4.26 -2.27 -4.55
CA THR A 200 -3.96 -1.11 -5.40
C THR A 200 -2.61 -1.25 -6.08
N VAL A 201 -2.33 -0.34 -6.99
CA VAL A 201 -1.00 -0.03 -7.52
C VAL A 201 -0.87 1.48 -7.55
N ALA A 202 0.25 2.01 -7.08
CA ALA A 202 0.53 3.44 -7.19
C ALA A 202 1.03 3.76 -8.60
N MET A 203 0.16 4.35 -9.42
CA MET A 203 0.43 4.57 -10.83
C MET A 203 1.10 5.91 -11.09
N PHE A 204 2.05 5.90 -12.02
CA PHE A 204 2.49 7.13 -12.67
C PHE A 204 1.50 7.43 -13.80
N PRO A 205 1.11 8.69 -13.99
CA PRO A 205 0.02 9.04 -14.90
C PRO A 205 0.34 8.85 -16.37
N ALA A 206 1.61 8.84 -16.73
CA ALA A 206 2.01 8.82 -18.11
C ALA A 206 1.87 7.43 -18.72
N ARG A 207 1.31 7.38 -19.92
CA ARG A 207 1.53 6.26 -20.81
C ARG A 207 3.01 6.21 -21.18
N ALA A 208 3.58 5.02 -21.15
CA ALA A 208 4.94 4.81 -21.58
C ALA A 208 5.18 5.35 -23.00
N GLY A 209 6.35 5.90 -23.23
CA GLY A 209 6.79 6.45 -24.52
C GLY A 209 6.19 7.80 -24.90
N ALA A 210 5.20 8.30 -24.19
CA ALA A 210 4.50 9.51 -24.59
C ALA A 210 4.94 10.78 -23.89
N ILE A 211 5.60 10.70 -22.72
CA ILE A 211 5.83 11.88 -21.91
C ILE A 211 7.19 11.88 -21.27
N THR A 212 8.03 12.78 -21.69
CA THR A 212 9.09 13.32 -20.83
C THR A 212 8.48 14.40 -19.93
N ARG A 213 9.06 14.63 -18.74
CA ARG A 213 8.65 15.68 -17.78
C ARG A 213 8.57 17.09 -18.40
N HIS A 214 8.96 17.26 -19.65
CA HIS A 214 9.06 18.52 -20.39
C HIS A 214 8.08 18.61 -21.57
N ASP A 215 7.18 17.65 -21.72
CA ASP A 215 6.23 17.68 -22.83
C ASP A 215 5.14 18.73 -22.55
N LYS A 216 5.02 19.71 -23.44
CA LYS A 216 4.05 20.79 -23.34
C LYS A 216 2.59 20.32 -23.46
N ASP A 217 2.38 19.13 -24.03
CA ASP A 217 1.07 18.50 -24.23
C ASP A 217 0.65 17.61 -23.06
N PHE A 218 1.28 17.76 -21.89
CA PHE A 218 0.98 17.00 -20.69
C PHE A 218 -0.51 17.03 -20.31
N ASP A 219 -1.25 18.06 -20.71
CA ASP A 219 -2.68 18.20 -20.43
C ASP A 219 -3.59 17.32 -21.31
N SER A 220 -3.09 16.82 -22.44
CA SER A 220 -3.87 15.92 -23.32
C SER A 220 -3.99 14.48 -22.78
N TYR A 221 -3.24 14.13 -21.72
CA TYR A 221 -3.17 12.78 -21.16
C TYR A 221 -3.95 12.63 -19.86
N LEU A 222 -5.12 13.22 -19.77
CA LEU A 222 -6.05 13.07 -18.63
C LEU A 222 -6.74 11.70 -18.58
N VAL A 223 -6.47 10.82 -19.53
CA VAL A 223 -7.02 9.47 -19.54
C VAL A 223 -6.28 8.65 -18.46
N PRO A 224 -6.99 8.10 -17.47
CA PRO A 224 -6.37 7.22 -16.50
C PRO A 224 -5.70 6.06 -17.24
N PRO A 225 -4.54 5.60 -16.75
CA PRO A 225 -3.93 4.38 -17.27
C PRO A 225 -4.94 3.24 -17.27
N GLU A 226 -4.90 2.38 -18.27
CA GLU A 226 -5.80 1.22 -18.35
C GLU A 226 -5.74 0.35 -17.07
N LEU A 227 -4.58 0.29 -16.46
CA LEU A 227 -4.39 -0.40 -15.18
C LEU A 227 -5.25 0.19 -14.06
N ALA A 228 -5.49 1.53 -14.05
CA ALA A 228 -6.34 2.17 -13.05
C ALA A 228 -7.78 1.62 -13.07
N CYS A 229 -8.28 1.27 -14.26
CA CYS A 229 -9.60 0.67 -14.41
C CYS A 229 -9.68 -0.79 -13.96
N ALA A 230 -8.53 -1.45 -13.81
CA ALA A 230 -8.44 -2.84 -13.39
C ALA A 230 -8.20 -3.00 -11.87
N THR A 231 -7.68 -1.96 -11.20
CA THR A 231 -7.39 -2.01 -9.76
C THR A 231 -8.65 -1.84 -8.92
N GLU A 232 -8.69 -2.47 -7.74
CA GLU A 232 -9.80 -2.29 -6.80
C GLU A 232 -9.81 -0.87 -6.21
N VAL A 233 -8.62 -0.30 -6.02
CA VAL A 233 -8.43 1.10 -5.61
C VAL A 233 -7.44 1.74 -6.57
N ALA A 234 -7.84 2.80 -7.25
CA ALA A 234 -6.93 3.56 -8.10
C ALA A 234 -6.07 4.50 -7.26
N SER A 235 -4.75 4.43 -7.43
CA SER A 235 -3.78 5.23 -6.72
C SER A 235 -2.81 5.86 -7.71
N PHE A 236 -2.54 7.18 -7.55
CA PHE A 236 -1.71 7.94 -8.47
C PHE A 236 -0.64 8.73 -7.74
N ASN A 237 0.57 8.70 -8.27
CA ASN A 237 1.66 9.57 -7.85
C ASN A 237 1.65 10.87 -8.68
N TYR A 238 1.99 12.01 -8.04
CA TYR A 238 2.25 13.31 -8.69
C TYR A 238 1.08 13.94 -9.48
N GLN A 239 -0.18 13.59 -9.20
CA GLN A 239 -1.35 14.01 -9.98
C GLN A 239 -2.36 14.86 -9.21
N SER A 240 -1.91 15.62 -8.23
CA SER A 240 -2.81 16.32 -7.31
C SER A 240 -3.74 17.35 -7.97
N ASP A 241 -3.30 17.95 -9.04
CA ASP A 241 -4.00 18.98 -9.81
C ASP A 241 -4.98 18.42 -10.83
N LYS A 242 -4.87 17.12 -11.18
CA LYS A 242 -5.66 16.47 -12.23
C LYS A 242 -6.73 15.50 -11.74
N TYR A 243 -6.85 15.31 -10.43
CA TYR A 243 -7.77 14.31 -9.86
C TYR A 243 -9.23 14.51 -10.24
N THR A 244 -9.71 15.75 -10.25
CA THR A 244 -11.11 16.03 -10.59
C THR A 244 -11.44 15.57 -12.01
N ALA A 245 -10.53 15.79 -12.95
CA ALA A 245 -10.70 15.34 -14.34
C ALA A 245 -10.61 13.82 -14.47
N ILE A 246 -9.66 13.17 -13.77
CA ILE A 246 -9.53 11.71 -13.76
C ILE A 246 -10.79 11.05 -13.19
N PHE A 247 -11.39 11.62 -12.14
CA PHE A 247 -12.62 11.11 -11.53
C PHE A 247 -13.85 11.24 -12.41
N SER A 248 -13.96 12.32 -13.16
CA SER A 248 -15.11 12.53 -14.08
C SER A 248 -15.14 11.48 -15.21
N ILE A 249 -14.00 10.88 -15.54
CA ILE A 249 -13.87 9.88 -16.61
C ILE A 249 -14.12 8.45 -16.09
N ASN A 250 -13.80 8.18 -14.81
CA ASN A 250 -13.86 6.82 -14.25
C ASN A 250 -14.66 6.77 -12.94
N GLN A 251 -15.99 6.69 -13.07
CA GLN A 251 -16.92 6.71 -11.93
C GLN A 251 -16.90 5.45 -11.04
N THR A 252 -16.17 4.41 -11.41
CA THR A 252 -16.25 3.09 -10.77
C THR A 252 -15.05 2.73 -9.89
N SER A 253 -14.01 3.55 -9.84
CA SER A 253 -12.79 3.25 -9.10
C SER A 253 -12.61 4.14 -7.86
N TYR A 254 -12.20 3.54 -6.77
CA TYR A 254 -11.75 4.26 -5.57
C TYR A 254 -10.38 4.89 -5.83
N CYS A 255 -10.13 6.09 -5.33
CA CYS A 255 -8.88 6.77 -5.66
C CYS A 255 -8.15 7.29 -4.42
N PHE A 256 -6.87 6.97 -4.32
CA PHE A 256 -5.93 7.56 -3.38
C PHE A 256 -5.15 8.70 -4.01
N LYS A 257 -5.00 9.79 -3.29
CA LYS A 257 -4.11 10.89 -3.68
C LYS A 257 -2.79 10.79 -2.93
N VAL A 258 -1.70 10.70 -3.67
CA VAL A 258 -0.37 11.00 -3.15
C VAL A 258 -0.05 12.44 -3.55
N LYS A 259 0.07 13.35 -2.56
CA LYS A 259 0.29 14.78 -2.81
C LYS A 259 1.65 15.05 -3.44
N PRO A 260 1.79 15.95 -4.43
CA PRO A 260 3.08 16.32 -4.99
C PRO A 260 3.95 17.01 -3.94
N ARG A 261 5.26 16.92 -4.13
CA ARG A 261 6.23 17.70 -3.35
C ARG A 261 5.92 19.19 -3.46
N PRO A 262 5.92 19.94 -2.38
CA PRO A 262 6.31 21.34 -2.43
C PRO A 262 7.74 21.41 -2.99
N THR A 263 8.07 22.44 -3.73
CA THR A 263 9.37 22.63 -4.39
C THR A 263 10.58 22.67 -3.45
N ASN A 264 10.39 22.50 -2.16
CA ASN A 264 11.42 22.41 -1.13
C ASN A 264 11.22 21.14 -0.32
N TYR A 265 12.04 20.15 -0.57
CA TYR A 265 12.40 18.98 0.26
C TYR A 265 11.43 18.63 1.41
N TRP A 266 10.49 17.69 1.22
CA TRP A 266 9.95 16.73 2.20
C TRP A 266 8.76 15.94 1.62
N SER A 267 8.60 14.69 2.06
CA SER A 267 7.80 13.58 1.57
C SER A 267 6.37 13.85 1.05
N PRO A 268 5.88 13.08 0.05
CA PRO A 268 4.51 13.16 -0.41
C PRO A 268 3.52 12.69 0.67
N SER A 269 2.47 13.45 0.93
CA SER A 269 1.36 13.07 1.79
C SER A 269 0.26 12.35 1.00
N ILE A 270 -0.34 11.32 1.59
CA ILE A 270 -1.50 10.62 1.03
C ILE A 270 -2.76 11.35 1.47
N THR A 271 -3.60 11.74 0.53
CA THR A 271 -4.86 12.43 0.80
C THR A 271 -6.00 11.78 0.03
N TRP A 272 -7.13 11.49 0.66
CA TRP A 272 -8.36 11.06 0.00
C TRP A 272 -9.09 12.22 -0.65
N ILE A 273 -9.65 12.02 -1.83
CA ILE A 273 -10.61 12.94 -2.42
C ILE A 273 -11.97 12.24 -2.54
N LYS A 274 -13.00 12.91 -2.04
CA LYS A 274 -14.39 12.57 -2.27
C LYS A 274 -14.68 12.74 -3.76
N SER A 275 -15.38 11.76 -4.38
CA SER A 275 -16.00 12.01 -5.67
C SER A 275 -16.88 13.27 -5.52
N ALA A 276 -16.69 14.25 -6.38
CA ALA A 276 -17.64 15.32 -6.52
C ALA A 276 -18.95 14.70 -7.04
N GLN A 277 -20.07 14.95 -6.35
CA GLN A 277 -21.40 14.77 -6.90
C GLN A 277 -21.61 15.81 -8.00
#